data_d79bd103c0ef9c756d22ad6447fe5952
#
_entry.id   d79bd103c0ef9c756d22ad6447fe5952
#
_cell.length_a   1.000
_cell.length_b   1.000
_cell.length_c   1.000
_cell.angle_alpha   90.00
_cell.angle_beta   90.00
_cell.angle_gamma   90.00
#
_symmetry.space_group_name_H-M   'P 1'
#
loop_
_entity.id
_entity.type
_entity.pdbx_description
1 polymer ?
#
loop_
_entity_poly.entity_id
_entity_poly.type
_entity_poly.pdbx_seq_one_letter_code
_entity_poly.pdbx_strand_id
1 'polypeptide(L)'
;VPCSSMGFTPYNKIFTRILGNDNIFKGLSTFAVEMSELRTILNQSDKNSLVIGDELCSGTESNSARSIFTAGIEWLNKIQSTFIFATHFHEINDYEEIEQMSLVRKMHMSVYYDREHGCLVYDRKLKDGPGEDMYGLEVCKSLNLNEDFLERAYELRHKYGNQIGSILDSNVSHYNSKKILNNCELCGFKGEDVHHLAHQSNANKNGYVNEHRKNHVANLMNICKECHNKIHSAGKQHRKFKTSEGYKTIITDK
;
A
#
# COMPACT_ATOMS: atom_id res chain seq x y z
N VAL A 1 3.74 -32.32 0.34
CA VAL A 1 2.94 -31.13 0.00
C VAL A 1 1.47 -31.48 0.14
N PRO A 2 0.65 -30.71 0.87
CA PRO A 2 -0.78 -31.00 1.05
C PRO A 2 -1.58 -30.62 -0.20
N CYS A 3 -1.54 -31.44 -1.23
CA CYS A 3 -2.27 -31.27 -2.48
C CYS A 3 -2.69 -32.64 -3.05
N SER A 4 -3.70 -32.65 -3.92
CA SER A 4 -4.20 -33.86 -4.59
C SER A 4 -3.27 -34.32 -5.72
N SER A 5 -2.53 -33.40 -6.32
CA SER A 5 -1.53 -33.67 -7.36
C SER A 5 -0.50 -32.54 -7.41
N MET A 6 0.72 -32.86 -7.82
CA MET A 6 1.81 -31.89 -7.99
C MET A 6 2.64 -32.27 -9.20
N GLY A 7 2.91 -31.30 -10.08
CA GLY A 7 3.86 -31.43 -11.17
C GLY A 7 4.87 -30.28 -11.10
N PHE A 8 6.15 -30.57 -11.20
CA PHE A 8 7.20 -29.55 -11.18
C PHE A 8 8.44 -29.99 -11.95
N THR A 9 9.21 -29.02 -12.43
CA THR A 9 10.56 -29.26 -12.96
C THR A 9 11.56 -29.08 -11.83
N PRO A 10 12.43 -30.06 -11.55
CA PRO A 10 13.42 -29.94 -10.48
C PRO A 10 14.38 -28.78 -10.72
N TYR A 11 14.68 -28.01 -9.68
CA TYR A 11 15.71 -26.99 -9.70
C TYR A 11 17.07 -27.60 -9.37
N ASN A 12 18.13 -27.07 -10.01
CA ASN A 12 19.50 -27.48 -9.74
C ASN A 12 20.10 -26.77 -8.52
N LYS A 13 19.56 -25.59 -8.21
CA LYS A 13 20.02 -24.75 -7.09
C LYS A 13 18.81 -24.14 -6.39
N ILE A 14 18.89 -24.10 -5.08
CA ILE A 14 17.89 -23.40 -4.24
C ILE A 14 18.67 -22.43 -3.35
N PHE A 15 18.32 -21.15 -3.45
CA PHE A 15 18.83 -20.11 -2.58
C PHE A 15 17.72 -19.63 -1.66
N THR A 16 18.04 -19.49 -0.38
CA THR A 16 17.10 -18.95 0.60
C THR A 16 17.74 -17.75 1.28
N ARG A 17 16.99 -16.67 1.37
CA ARG A 17 17.30 -15.52 2.21
C ARG A 17 16.09 -15.25 3.10
N ILE A 18 16.11 -15.87 4.25
CA ILE A 18 15.15 -15.68 5.32
C ILE A 18 15.87 -14.91 6.42
N LEU A 19 15.18 -13.99 7.10
CA LEU A 19 15.74 -13.20 8.20
C LEU A 19 16.69 -14.04 9.06
N GLY A 20 17.97 -13.69 9.06
CA GLY A 20 19.03 -14.44 9.72
C GLY A 20 19.58 -13.67 10.91
N ASN A 21 20.19 -14.40 11.80
CA ASN A 21 20.88 -13.83 12.95
C ASN A 21 22.09 -13.00 12.52
N ASP A 22 22.34 -11.92 13.25
CA ASP A 22 23.56 -11.13 13.14
C ASP A 22 24.79 -12.02 13.27
N ASN A 23 25.72 -11.87 12.32
CA ASN A 23 26.98 -12.58 12.42
C ASN A 23 28.00 -11.75 13.21
N ILE A 24 27.80 -11.69 14.52
CA ILE A 24 28.63 -10.94 15.47
C ILE A 24 30.11 -11.32 15.36
N PHE A 25 30.40 -12.57 15.02
CA PHE A 25 31.79 -13.08 14.92
C PHE A 25 32.56 -12.50 13.71
N LYS A 26 31.88 -12.04 12.68
CA LYS A 26 32.51 -11.42 11.50
C LYS A 26 32.61 -9.90 11.59
N GLY A 27 32.05 -9.28 12.63
CA GLY A 27 32.03 -7.82 12.78
C GLY A 27 31.28 -7.10 11.65
N LEU A 28 30.43 -7.80 10.90
CA LEU A 28 29.61 -7.25 9.84
C LEU A 28 28.25 -6.89 10.39
N SER A 29 27.72 -5.73 9.94
CA SER A 29 26.32 -5.39 10.21
C SER A 29 25.39 -6.39 9.51
N THR A 30 24.18 -6.55 10.02
CA THR A 30 23.12 -7.39 9.43
C THR A 30 22.97 -7.12 7.93
N PHE A 31 22.97 -5.85 7.55
CA PHE A 31 22.88 -5.43 6.16
C PHE A 31 24.08 -5.87 5.31
N ALA A 32 25.31 -5.81 5.84
CA ALA A 32 26.49 -6.27 5.10
C ALA A 32 26.49 -7.78 4.87
N VAL A 33 26.00 -8.56 5.83
CA VAL A 33 25.78 -10.00 5.67
C VAL A 33 24.75 -10.25 4.58
N GLU A 34 23.63 -9.57 4.63
CA GLU A 34 22.55 -9.65 3.64
C GLU A 34 23.05 -9.34 2.22
N MET A 35 23.82 -8.28 2.05
CA MET A 35 24.40 -7.92 0.75
C MET A 35 25.42 -8.94 0.25
N SER A 36 26.15 -9.59 1.14
CA SER A 36 27.06 -10.69 0.76
C SER A 36 26.29 -11.92 0.26
N GLU A 37 25.16 -12.23 0.88
CA GLU A 37 24.26 -13.33 0.46
C GLU A 37 23.59 -12.98 -0.87
N LEU A 38 23.04 -11.76 -1.01
CA LEU A 38 22.49 -11.27 -2.26
C LEU A 38 23.51 -11.35 -3.39
N ARG A 39 24.75 -10.92 -3.15
CA ARG A 39 25.83 -11.06 -4.15
C ARG A 39 26.02 -12.50 -4.59
N THR A 40 25.96 -13.45 -3.68
CA THR A 40 26.08 -14.88 -3.97
C THR A 40 24.91 -15.35 -4.83
N ILE A 41 23.69 -14.96 -4.48
CA ILE A 41 22.48 -15.25 -5.25
C ILE A 41 22.61 -14.71 -6.66
N LEU A 42 22.93 -13.42 -6.83
CA LEU A 42 23.02 -12.76 -8.14
C LEU A 42 24.10 -13.38 -9.05
N ASN A 43 25.24 -13.82 -8.45
CA ASN A 43 26.35 -14.41 -9.20
C ASN A 43 26.14 -15.88 -9.56
N GLN A 44 25.38 -16.62 -8.79
CA GLN A 44 25.26 -18.06 -8.95
C GLN A 44 23.91 -18.55 -9.45
N SER A 45 22.88 -17.67 -9.46
CA SER A 45 21.57 -18.02 -9.99
C SER A 45 21.59 -18.13 -11.52
N ASP A 46 20.75 -19.02 -12.01
CA ASP A 46 20.49 -19.25 -13.42
C ASP A 46 19.01 -19.62 -13.62
N LYS A 47 18.61 -19.92 -14.86
CA LYS A 47 17.22 -20.29 -15.21
C LYS A 47 16.71 -21.56 -14.51
N ASN A 48 17.59 -22.40 -13.98
CA ASN A 48 17.26 -23.63 -13.26
C ASN A 48 17.38 -23.44 -11.73
N SER A 49 17.39 -22.20 -11.26
CA SER A 49 17.49 -21.83 -9.85
C SER A 49 16.13 -21.40 -9.30
N LEU A 50 15.90 -21.72 -8.01
CA LEU A 50 14.81 -21.18 -7.21
C LEU A 50 15.40 -20.27 -6.13
N VAL A 51 14.94 -19.04 -6.07
CA VAL A 51 15.31 -18.06 -5.03
C VAL A 51 14.11 -17.76 -4.16
N ILE A 52 14.25 -17.96 -2.85
CA ILE A 52 13.20 -17.66 -1.88
C ILE A 52 13.76 -16.61 -0.91
N GLY A 53 13.08 -15.46 -0.81
CA GLY A 53 13.49 -14.38 0.06
C GLY A 53 12.34 -13.86 0.93
N ASP A 54 12.68 -13.47 2.15
CA ASP A 54 11.78 -12.87 3.10
C ASP A 54 12.38 -11.56 3.61
N GLU A 55 11.67 -10.46 3.41
CA GLU A 55 12.05 -9.10 3.81
C GLU A 55 13.47 -8.67 3.39
N LEU A 56 13.87 -9.02 2.17
CA LEU A 56 15.18 -8.64 1.62
C LEU A 56 15.38 -7.13 1.67
N CYS A 57 16.56 -6.69 2.09
CA CYS A 57 16.99 -5.29 2.25
C CYS A 57 16.32 -4.53 3.42
N SER A 58 15.71 -5.20 4.39
CA SER A 58 15.10 -4.55 5.55
C SER A 58 16.12 -3.87 6.49
N GLY A 59 17.41 -4.18 6.38
CA GLY A 59 18.48 -3.70 7.26
C GLY A 59 19.09 -2.33 6.89
N THR A 60 18.53 -1.60 5.90
CA THR A 60 19.03 -0.28 5.48
C THR A 60 17.91 0.76 5.34
N GLU A 61 18.26 1.98 4.95
CA GLU A 61 17.25 3.04 4.74
C GLU A 61 16.32 2.71 3.55
N SER A 62 15.09 3.18 3.64
CA SER A 62 13.99 2.72 2.78
C SER A 62 14.21 2.95 1.28
N ASN A 63 14.87 4.03 0.87
CA ASN A 63 15.06 4.32 -0.55
C ASN A 63 16.10 3.40 -1.19
N SER A 64 17.25 3.18 -0.55
CA SER A 64 18.25 2.20 -1.00
C SER A 64 17.68 0.79 -0.95
N ALA A 65 16.95 0.44 0.10
CA ALA A 65 16.31 -0.85 0.25
C ALA A 65 15.41 -1.19 -0.95
N ARG A 66 14.49 -0.30 -1.29
CA ARG A 66 13.58 -0.47 -2.44
C ARG A 66 14.33 -0.54 -3.76
N SER A 67 15.33 0.32 -3.95
CA SER A 67 16.13 0.34 -5.18
C SER A 67 16.93 -0.96 -5.38
N ILE A 68 17.58 -1.46 -4.32
CA ILE A 68 18.34 -2.72 -4.36
C ILE A 68 17.39 -3.90 -4.60
N PHE A 69 16.25 -3.92 -3.92
CA PHE A 69 15.26 -4.97 -4.07
C PHE A 69 14.70 -5.03 -5.49
N THR A 70 14.29 -3.88 -6.05
CA THR A 70 13.77 -3.79 -7.43
C THR A 70 14.82 -4.23 -8.45
N ALA A 71 16.05 -3.73 -8.35
CA ALA A 71 17.15 -4.13 -9.23
C ALA A 71 17.46 -5.64 -9.11
N GLY A 72 17.33 -6.22 -7.92
CA GLY A 72 17.47 -7.66 -7.70
C GLY A 72 16.40 -8.48 -8.43
N ILE A 73 15.14 -8.04 -8.37
CA ILE A 73 14.03 -8.66 -9.11
C ILE A 73 14.24 -8.55 -10.62
N GLU A 74 14.63 -7.36 -11.14
CA GLU A 74 14.93 -7.18 -12.55
C GLU A 74 16.04 -8.13 -13.04
N TRP A 75 17.10 -8.26 -12.23
CA TRP A 75 18.19 -9.18 -12.55
C TRP A 75 17.72 -10.63 -12.63
N LEU A 76 16.99 -11.11 -11.62
CA LEU A 76 16.46 -12.47 -11.58
C LEU A 76 15.47 -12.73 -12.72
N ASN A 77 14.62 -11.76 -13.04
CA ASN A 77 13.71 -11.82 -14.18
C ASN A 77 14.47 -11.92 -15.52
N LYS A 78 15.53 -11.13 -15.69
CA LYS A 78 16.39 -11.12 -16.88
C LYS A 78 17.06 -12.47 -17.13
N ILE A 79 17.56 -13.13 -16.09
CA ILE A 79 18.19 -14.46 -16.20
C ILE A 79 17.16 -15.60 -16.16
N GLN A 80 15.87 -15.27 -16.08
CA GLN A 80 14.75 -16.22 -16.03
C GLN A 80 14.83 -17.20 -14.84
N SER A 81 15.41 -16.79 -13.72
CA SER A 81 15.38 -17.56 -12.49
C SER A 81 13.98 -17.54 -11.88
N THR A 82 13.55 -18.65 -11.31
CA THR A 82 12.31 -18.66 -10.52
C THR A 82 12.56 -18.05 -9.16
N PHE A 83 11.68 -17.14 -8.71
CA PHE A 83 11.81 -16.54 -7.40
C PHE A 83 10.47 -16.31 -6.72
N ILE A 84 10.49 -16.31 -5.38
CA ILE A 84 9.37 -15.96 -4.51
C ILE A 84 9.93 -15.05 -3.42
N PHE A 85 9.44 -13.81 -3.36
CA PHE A 85 9.82 -12.87 -2.32
C PHE A 85 8.60 -12.40 -1.53
N ALA A 86 8.73 -12.41 -0.19
CA ALA A 86 7.85 -11.66 0.68
C ALA A 86 8.49 -10.31 1.00
N THR A 87 7.70 -9.24 0.96
CA THR A 87 8.15 -7.88 1.26
C THR A 87 6.99 -7.02 1.73
N HIS A 88 7.30 -6.01 2.54
CA HIS A 88 6.36 -4.94 2.92
C HIS A 88 6.65 -3.61 2.19
N PHE A 89 7.47 -3.61 1.15
CA PHE A 89 7.71 -2.43 0.31
C PHE A 89 6.54 -2.21 -0.66
N HIS A 90 5.43 -1.72 -0.15
CA HIS A 90 4.21 -1.52 -0.95
C HIS A 90 4.41 -0.53 -2.10
N GLU A 91 5.30 0.45 -1.94
CA GLU A 91 5.58 1.50 -2.92
C GLU A 91 6.19 0.96 -4.23
N ILE A 92 6.86 -0.19 -4.19
CA ILE A 92 7.42 -0.79 -5.41
C ILE A 92 6.34 -1.29 -6.38
N ASN A 93 5.10 -1.45 -5.91
CA ASN A 93 3.99 -1.85 -6.78
C ASN A 93 3.68 -0.82 -7.86
N ASP A 94 4.05 0.44 -7.62
CA ASP A 94 3.82 1.57 -8.53
C ASP A 94 5.06 1.85 -9.42
N TYR A 95 6.12 1.03 -9.33
CA TYR A 95 7.31 1.18 -10.16
C TYR A 95 7.06 0.63 -11.56
N GLU A 96 7.37 1.43 -12.58
CA GLU A 96 7.21 1.05 -13.99
C GLU A 96 7.98 -0.24 -14.32
N GLU A 97 9.15 -0.42 -13.72
CA GLU A 97 10.00 -1.60 -13.89
C GLU A 97 9.27 -2.87 -13.45
N ILE A 98 8.56 -2.82 -12.33
CA ILE A 98 7.77 -3.96 -11.81
C ILE A 98 6.52 -4.20 -12.67
N GLU A 99 5.86 -3.15 -13.15
CA GLU A 99 4.68 -3.28 -14.02
C GLU A 99 5.02 -3.87 -15.40
N GLN A 100 6.20 -3.56 -15.93
CA GLN A 100 6.64 -4.06 -17.24
C GLN A 100 7.08 -5.53 -17.22
N MET A 101 7.32 -6.12 -16.06
CA MET A 101 7.73 -7.52 -15.93
C MET A 101 6.53 -8.48 -16.04
N SER A 102 6.19 -8.90 -17.25
CA SER A 102 5.02 -9.76 -17.52
C SER A 102 5.04 -11.13 -16.83
N LEU A 103 6.22 -11.64 -16.44
CA LEU A 103 6.39 -12.92 -15.75
C LEU A 103 6.32 -12.79 -14.22
N VAL A 104 6.35 -11.58 -13.69
CA VAL A 104 6.28 -11.31 -12.24
C VAL A 104 4.82 -11.15 -11.83
N ARG A 105 4.37 -11.95 -10.86
CA ARG A 105 3.04 -11.85 -10.28
C ARG A 105 3.11 -11.21 -8.91
N LYS A 106 2.34 -10.17 -8.72
CA LYS A 106 2.11 -9.54 -7.41
C LYS A 106 0.99 -10.26 -6.70
N MET A 107 1.23 -10.69 -5.48
CA MET A 107 0.26 -11.44 -4.67
C MET A 107 0.30 -10.97 -3.23
N HIS A 108 -0.77 -11.19 -2.49
CA HIS A 108 -0.83 -10.88 -1.06
C HIS A 108 -1.54 -11.96 -0.26
N MET A 109 -1.20 -12.06 1.02
CA MET A 109 -1.95 -12.85 1.99
C MET A 109 -3.14 -12.05 2.45
N SER A 110 -4.36 -12.60 2.28
CA SER A 110 -5.56 -11.84 2.62
C SER A 110 -5.77 -11.72 4.13
N VAL A 111 -6.06 -10.49 4.54
CA VAL A 111 -6.43 -10.11 5.90
C VAL A 111 -7.72 -9.32 5.82
N TYR A 112 -8.66 -9.55 6.72
CA TYR A 112 -9.85 -8.71 6.85
C TYR A 112 -10.18 -8.46 8.33
N TYR A 113 -10.86 -7.36 8.59
CA TYR A 113 -11.29 -7.01 9.93
C TYR A 113 -12.70 -7.51 10.20
N ASP A 114 -12.83 -8.38 11.19
CA ASP A 114 -14.12 -8.83 11.70
C ASP A 114 -14.69 -7.77 12.64
N ARG A 115 -15.75 -7.10 12.19
CA ARG A 115 -16.42 -6.04 12.96
C ARG A 115 -17.22 -6.55 14.15
N GLU A 116 -17.73 -7.77 14.08
CA GLU A 116 -18.51 -8.36 15.17
C GLU A 116 -17.63 -8.70 16.36
N HIS A 117 -16.44 -9.22 16.08
CA HIS A 117 -15.49 -9.63 17.12
C HIS A 117 -14.38 -8.59 17.38
N GLY A 118 -14.33 -7.50 16.62
CA GLY A 118 -13.32 -6.44 16.78
C GLY A 118 -11.89 -6.88 16.54
N CYS A 119 -11.65 -7.88 15.69
CA CYS A 119 -10.32 -8.47 15.47
C CYS A 119 -9.96 -8.60 14.01
N LEU A 120 -8.65 -8.65 13.72
CA LEU A 120 -8.13 -8.99 12.40
C LEU A 120 -8.17 -10.51 12.20
N VAL A 121 -8.74 -10.93 11.08
CA VAL A 121 -8.76 -12.33 10.67
C VAL A 121 -7.78 -12.54 9.52
N TYR A 122 -6.81 -13.39 9.76
CA TYR A 122 -5.82 -13.80 8.79
C TYR A 122 -6.34 -15.03 8.04
N ASP A 123 -6.94 -14.81 6.88
CA ASP A 123 -7.49 -15.86 6.02
C ASP A 123 -6.40 -16.85 5.53
N ARG A 124 -5.14 -16.42 5.51
CA ARG A 124 -3.96 -17.19 5.06
C ARG A 124 -4.12 -17.75 3.64
N LYS A 125 -4.91 -17.09 2.81
CA LYS A 125 -5.05 -17.39 1.39
C LYS A 125 -4.29 -16.39 0.56
N LEU A 126 -3.53 -16.91 -0.37
CA LEU A 126 -2.81 -16.12 -1.34
C LEU A 126 -3.79 -15.63 -2.42
N LYS A 127 -3.82 -14.31 -2.64
CA LYS A 127 -4.68 -13.64 -3.64
C LYS A 127 -3.84 -12.82 -4.60
N ASP A 128 -4.35 -12.63 -5.81
CA ASP A 128 -3.71 -11.80 -6.83
C ASP A 128 -3.76 -10.32 -6.46
N GLY A 129 -2.73 -9.59 -6.87
CA GLY A 129 -2.57 -8.17 -6.67
C GLY A 129 -1.84 -7.78 -5.38
N PRO A 130 -1.49 -6.50 -5.23
CA PRO A 130 -0.86 -5.97 -4.01
C PRO A 130 -1.84 -6.04 -2.84
N GLY A 131 -1.33 -6.25 -1.64
CA GLY A 131 -2.08 -6.15 -0.40
C GLY A 131 -2.37 -4.70 0.00
N GLU A 132 -3.15 -4.53 1.06
CA GLU A 132 -3.41 -3.21 1.64
C GLU A 132 -2.23 -2.74 2.51
N ASP A 133 -1.91 -1.45 2.46
CA ASP A 133 -0.67 -0.90 3.00
C ASP A 133 -0.64 -0.71 4.52
N MET A 134 -1.76 -0.73 5.21
CA MET A 134 -1.81 -0.16 6.55
C MET A 134 -2.73 -0.89 7.52
N TYR A 135 -2.21 -1.89 8.20
CA TYR A 135 -2.93 -2.55 9.29
C TYR A 135 -2.10 -2.72 10.59
N GLY A 136 -0.93 -2.09 10.70
CA GLY A 136 -0.09 -2.21 11.89
C GLY A 136 -0.76 -1.72 13.17
N LEU A 137 -1.42 -0.56 13.14
CA LEU A 137 -2.18 -0.06 14.30
C LEU A 137 -3.45 -0.86 14.55
N GLU A 138 -4.03 -1.44 13.52
CA GLU A 138 -5.17 -2.35 13.61
C GLU A 138 -4.79 -3.66 14.32
N VAL A 139 -3.58 -4.17 14.05
CA VAL A 139 -3.01 -5.28 14.84
C VAL A 139 -2.87 -4.89 16.30
N CYS A 140 -2.29 -3.72 16.59
CA CYS A 140 -2.17 -3.20 17.95
C CYS A 140 -3.52 -3.10 18.66
N LYS A 141 -4.55 -2.63 17.95
CA LYS A 141 -5.92 -2.57 18.47
C LYS A 141 -6.50 -3.95 18.75
N SER A 142 -6.30 -4.90 17.85
CA SER A 142 -6.77 -6.29 18.03
C SER A 142 -6.07 -7.02 19.18
N LEU A 143 -4.89 -6.57 19.56
CA LEU A 143 -4.14 -7.04 20.73
C LEU A 143 -4.50 -6.30 22.04
N ASN A 144 -5.52 -5.44 21.99
CA ASN A 144 -6.01 -4.66 23.14
C ASN A 144 -4.92 -3.79 23.79
N LEU A 145 -4.06 -3.13 22.98
CA LEU A 145 -3.16 -2.13 23.52
C LEU A 145 -3.96 -0.97 24.11
N ASN A 146 -3.35 -0.23 25.07
CA ASN A 146 -3.97 0.88 25.76
C ASN A 146 -4.61 1.89 24.78
N GLU A 147 -5.85 2.30 25.05
CA GLU A 147 -6.63 3.16 24.13
C GLU A 147 -5.98 4.53 23.93
N ASP A 148 -5.49 5.18 25.00
CA ASP A 148 -4.83 6.49 24.91
C ASP A 148 -3.55 6.42 24.08
N PHE A 149 -2.81 5.31 24.20
CA PHE A 149 -1.64 5.04 23.36
C PHE A 149 -2.04 4.88 21.91
N LEU A 150 -3.08 4.10 21.61
CA LEU A 150 -3.56 3.88 20.25
C LEU A 150 -4.06 5.18 19.62
N GLU A 151 -4.86 5.97 20.34
CA GLU A 151 -5.34 7.26 19.87
C GLU A 151 -4.17 8.18 19.51
N ARG A 152 -3.16 8.26 20.38
CA ARG A 152 -1.96 9.05 20.10
C ARG A 152 -1.16 8.53 18.92
N ALA A 153 -1.05 7.22 18.74
CA ALA A 153 -0.38 6.60 17.59
C ALA A 153 -1.13 6.90 16.28
N TYR A 154 -2.46 6.86 16.28
CA TYR A 154 -3.29 7.27 15.13
C TYR A 154 -3.10 8.75 14.79
N GLU A 155 -3.09 9.65 15.78
CA GLU A 155 -2.82 11.07 15.57
C GLU A 155 -1.43 11.29 14.93
N LEU A 156 -0.40 10.60 15.43
CA LEU A 156 0.97 10.72 14.90
C LEU A 156 1.06 10.17 13.47
N ARG A 157 0.44 9.02 13.21
CA ARG A 157 0.35 8.46 11.86
C ARG A 157 -0.33 9.45 10.91
N HIS A 158 -1.40 10.08 11.37
CA HIS A 158 -2.11 11.10 10.62
C HIS A 158 -1.26 12.35 10.36
N LYS A 159 -0.52 12.81 11.37
CA LYS A 159 0.29 14.04 11.28
C LYS A 159 1.49 13.89 10.37
N TYR A 160 2.13 12.72 10.35
CA TYR A 160 3.41 12.49 9.68
C TYR A 160 3.34 11.48 8.53
N GLY A 161 2.27 10.71 8.44
CA GLY A 161 2.06 9.77 7.33
C GLY A 161 1.49 10.50 6.12
N ASN A 162 2.03 10.20 4.96
CA ASN A 162 1.49 10.70 3.68
C ASN A 162 0.21 9.98 3.26
N GLN A 163 -0.22 8.98 4.03
CA GLN A 163 -1.39 8.15 3.73
C GLN A 163 -2.45 8.28 4.82
N ILE A 164 -3.67 8.29 4.38
CA ILE A 164 -4.84 8.71 5.09
C ILE A 164 -5.72 7.49 5.36
N GLY A 165 -6.00 7.23 6.63
CA GLY A 165 -7.08 6.33 7.05
C GLY A 165 -6.66 4.95 7.53
N SER A 166 -7.42 4.44 8.50
CA SER A 166 -7.39 3.07 8.98
C SER A 166 -8.37 2.21 8.17
N ILE A 167 -8.01 0.95 7.89
CA ILE A 167 -8.95 -0.05 7.36
C ILE A 167 -10.20 -0.16 8.23
N LEU A 168 -10.07 0.13 9.54
CA LEU A 168 -11.16 0.05 10.52
C LEU A 168 -12.13 1.24 10.42
N ASP A 169 -11.65 2.40 9.96
CA ASP A 169 -12.45 3.61 9.81
C ASP A 169 -13.02 3.76 8.41
N SER A 170 -12.90 2.74 7.56
CA SER A 170 -13.36 2.77 6.18
C SER A 170 -14.89 2.81 6.09
N ASN A 171 -15.48 3.92 6.54
CA ASN A 171 -16.76 4.33 6.03
C ASN A 171 -16.57 4.68 4.57
N VAL A 172 -16.87 3.73 3.72
CA VAL A 172 -16.82 3.92 2.27
C VAL A 172 -17.89 4.97 1.92
N SER A 173 -17.52 5.92 1.07
CA SER A 173 -18.47 6.92 0.59
C SER A 173 -19.69 6.25 -0.04
N HIS A 174 -20.89 6.74 0.29
CA HIS A 174 -22.13 6.33 -0.36
C HIS A 174 -22.10 6.52 -1.90
N TYR A 175 -21.29 7.44 -2.39
CA TYR A 175 -21.21 7.79 -3.81
C TYR A 175 -20.20 6.95 -4.60
N ASN A 176 -19.14 6.46 -3.97
CA ASN A 176 -18.11 5.68 -4.65
C ASN A 176 -17.36 4.78 -3.67
N SER A 177 -17.38 3.47 -3.91
CA SER A 177 -16.75 2.47 -3.04
C SER A 177 -15.21 2.59 -2.93
N LYS A 178 -14.57 3.30 -3.85
CA LYS A 178 -13.13 3.59 -3.81
C LYS A 178 -12.80 4.88 -3.05
N LYS A 179 -13.81 5.68 -2.67
CA LYS A 179 -13.62 6.89 -1.87
C LYS A 179 -13.87 6.57 -0.41
N ILE A 180 -12.82 6.48 0.35
CA ILE A 180 -12.85 6.27 1.80
C ILE A 180 -13.10 7.61 2.49
N LEU A 181 -14.01 7.62 3.48
CA LEU A 181 -14.25 8.77 4.36
C LEU A 181 -13.08 8.92 5.31
N ASN A 182 -12.26 9.92 5.02
CA ASN A 182 -11.08 10.28 5.78
C ASN A 182 -11.22 11.69 6.32
N ASN A 183 -10.14 12.27 6.77
CA ASN A 183 -10.14 13.62 7.24
C ASN A 183 -10.58 14.63 6.19
N CYS A 184 -11.09 15.74 6.66
CA CYS A 184 -11.48 16.88 5.87
C CYS A 184 -10.28 17.39 5.07
N GLU A 185 -10.38 17.37 3.76
CA GLU A 185 -9.32 17.80 2.84
C GLU A 185 -9.06 19.32 2.90
N LEU A 186 -9.87 20.09 3.65
CA LEU A 186 -9.71 21.54 3.83
C LEU A 186 -9.06 21.93 5.16
N CYS A 187 -9.43 21.29 6.26
CA CYS A 187 -8.96 21.69 7.60
C CYS A 187 -8.23 20.59 8.35
N GLY A 188 -8.18 19.35 7.83
CA GLY A 188 -7.48 18.23 8.44
C GLY A 188 -8.24 17.54 9.59
N PHE A 189 -9.36 18.08 10.08
CA PHE A 189 -10.19 17.43 11.08
C PHE A 189 -10.92 16.21 10.51
N LYS A 190 -11.50 15.38 11.36
CA LYS A 190 -12.26 14.20 10.95
C LYS A 190 -13.33 14.57 9.92
N GLY A 191 -13.27 13.93 8.76
CA GLY A 191 -14.29 14.05 7.71
C GLY A 191 -15.52 13.25 8.09
N GLU A 192 -16.69 13.85 7.91
CA GLU A 192 -17.99 13.25 8.24
C GLU A 192 -18.82 13.00 6.99
N ASP A 193 -18.45 13.65 5.87
CA ASP A 193 -19.21 13.61 4.62
C ASP A 193 -18.30 13.67 3.39
N VAL A 194 -18.87 13.36 2.24
CA VAL A 194 -18.22 13.48 0.94
C VAL A 194 -18.93 14.52 0.09
N HIS A 195 -18.21 15.59 -0.24
CA HIS A 195 -18.70 16.70 -1.06
C HIS A 195 -18.30 16.51 -2.52
N HIS A 196 -19.22 16.80 -3.45
CA HIS A 196 -18.94 16.83 -4.88
C HIS A 196 -18.33 18.17 -5.27
N LEU A 197 -17.12 18.17 -5.83
CA LEU A 197 -16.44 19.38 -6.29
C LEU A 197 -17.24 20.10 -7.39
N ALA A 198 -17.71 19.33 -8.36
CA ALA A 198 -18.71 19.78 -9.32
C ALA A 198 -20.06 19.17 -8.99
N HIS A 199 -21.09 20.00 -8.83
CA HIS A 199 -22.40 19.59 -8.34
C HIS A 199 -23.03 18.51 -9.25
N GLN A 200 -23.70 17.53 -8.66
CA GLN A 200 -24.30 16.41 -9.40
C GLN A 200 -25.35 16.85 -10.44
N SER A 201 -26.05 17.97 -10.17
CA SER A 201 -27.02 18.55 -11.10
C SER A 201 -26.41 19.04 -12.42
N ASN A 202 -25.09 19.27 -12.45
CA ASN A 202 -24.38 19.70 -13.66
C ASN A 202 -23.98 18.52 -14.56
N ALA A 203 -24.35 17.28 -14.18
CA ALA A 203 -24.06 16.11 -14.99
C ALA A 203 -24.94 16.09 -16.25
N ASN A 204 -24.32 15.71 -17.37
CA ASN A 204 -25.06 15.50 -18.62
C ASN A 204 -25.95 14.22 -18.54
N LYS A 205 -26.71 13.95 -19.58
CA LYS A 205 -27.64 12.80 -19.65
C LYS A 205 -26.92 11.44 -19.45
N ASN A 206 -25.62 11.38 -19.69
CA ASN A 206 -24.79 10.19 -19.53
C ASN A 206 -24.11 10.11 -18.15
N GLY A 207 -24.41 11.05 -17.25
CA GLY A 207 -23.87 11.08 -15.89
C GLY A 207 -22.44 11.61 -15.76
N TYR A 208 -21.95 12.36 -16.76
CA TYR A 208 -20.63 12.99 -16.75
C TYR A 208 -20.69 14.46 -16.36
N VAL A 209 -19.74 14.88 -15.53
CA VAL A 209 -19.45 16.27 -15.20
C VAL A 209 -18.03 16.54 -15.67
N ASN A 210 -17.86 17.46 -16.61
CA ASN A 210 -16.61 17.66 -17.35
C ASN A 210 -16.15 16.32 -18.00
N GLU A 211 -14.93 15.88 -17.68
CA GLU A 211 -14.32 14.65 -18.24
C GLU A 211 -14.57 13.39 -17.41
N HIS A 212 -15.20 13.50 -16.22
CA HIS A 212 -15.37 12.40 -15.29
C HIS A 212 -16.85 12.08 -15.02
N ARG A 213 -17.14 10.83 -14.64
CA ARG A 213 -18.47 10.50 -14.08
C ARG A 213 -18.70 11.29 -12.80
N LYS A 214 -19.93 11.75 -12.56
CA LYS A 214 -20.30 12.60 -11.39
C LYS A 214 -19.78 12.05 -10.05
N ASN A 215 -19.76 10.74 -9.87
CA ASN A 215 -19.30 10.06 -8.66
C ASN A 215 -17.85 9.53 -8.77
N HIS A 216 -17.08 9.99 -9.75
CA HIS A 216 -15.67 9.62 -9.86
C HIS A 216 -14.87 10.21 -8.69
N VAL A 217 -13.86 9.47 -8.16
CA VAL A 217 -13.05 9.88 -7.00
C VAL A 217 -12.44 11.28 -7.17
N ALA A 218 -12.05 11.65 -8.39
CA ALA A 218 -11.54 12.99 -8.71
C ALA A 218 -12.57 14.11 -8.48
N ASN A 219 -13.88 13.82 -8.50
CA ASN A 219 -14.95 14.77 -8.21
C ASN A 219 -15.44 14.74 -6.77
N LEU A 220 -14.82 13.94 -5.91
CA LEU A 220 -15.24 13.73 -4.52
C LEU A 220 -14.17 14.21 -3.54
N MET A 221 -14.58 14.93 -2.50
CA MET A 221 -13.74 15.50 -1.45
C MET A 221 -14.30 15.12 -0.08
N ASN A 222 -13.44 14.63 0.81
CA ASN A 222 -13.81 14.40 2.20
C ASN A 222 -13.88 15.73 2.94
N ILE A 223 -14.93 15.92 3.73
CA ILE A 223 -15.18 17.19 4.38
C ILE A 223 -15.81 17.00 5.76
N CYS A 224 -15.45 17.86 6.73
CA CYS A 224 -16.14 17.94 7.99
C CYS A 224 -17.38 18.83 7.87
N LYS A 225 -18.31 18.70 8.80
CA LYS A 225 -19.57 19.42 8.81
C LYS A 225 -19.41 20.95 8.78
N GLU A 226 -18.44 21.48 9.50
CA GLU A 226 -18.15 22.92 9.52
C GLU A 226 -17.66 23.45 8.16
N CYS A 227 -16.68 22.76 7.56
CA CYS A 227 -16.19 23.13 6.26
C CYS A 227 -17.26 22.96 5.18
N HIS A 228 -18.10 21.92 5.26
CA HIS A 228 -19.22 21.70 4.36
C HIS A 228 -20.21 22.87 4.40
N ASN A 229 -20.59 23.33 5.59
CA ASN A 229 -21.44 24.49 5.77
C ASN A 229 -20.81 25.78 5.21
N LYS A 230 -19.50 25.99 5.42
CA LYS A 230 -18.77 27.15 4.90
C LYS A 230 -18.75 27.18 3.36
N ILE A 231 -18.59 26.03 2.70
CA ILE A 231 -18.65 25.94 1.22
C ILE A 231 -20.01 26.36 0.71
N HIS A 232 -21.07 25.81 1.29
CA HIS A 232 -22.44 26.13 0.86
C HIS A 232 -22.82 27.59 1.08
N SER A 233 -22.34 28.20 2.16
CA SER A 233 -22.61 29.62 2.46
C SER A 233 -21.78 30.59 1.60
N ALA A 234 -20.56 30.21 1.19
CA ALA A 234 -19.64 31.12 0.49
C ALA A 234 -19.78 31.10 -1.04
N GLY A 235 -20.52 30.16 -1.63
CA GLY A 235 -20.73 30.04 -3.09
C GLY A 235 -19.43 29.81 -3.89
N LYS A 236 -18.35 29.37 -3.24
CA LYS A 236 -17.03 29.18 -3.85
C LYS A 236 -16.92 27.82 -4.52
N GLN A 237 -16.16 27.76 -5.62
CA GLN A 237 -15.86 26.52 -6.31
C GLN A 237 -14.52 25.96 -5.85
N HIS A 238 -14.43 24.63 -5.80
CA HIS A 238 -13.25 23.90 -5.40
C HIS A 238 -12.79 23.02 -6.56
N ARG A 239 -11.48 23.01 -6.83
CA ARG A 239 -10.88 22.14 -7.85
C ARG A 239 -9.71 21.38 -7.27
N LYS A 240 -9.55 20.12 -7.70
CA LYS A 240 -8.39 19.29 -7.40
C LYS A 240 -7.36 19.37 -8.52
N PHE A 241 -6.11 19.56 -8.12
CA PHE A 241 -4.97 19.51 -9.02
C PHE A 241 -4.01 18.43 -8.56
N LYS A 242 -3.47 17.68 -9.51
CA LYS A 242 -2.40 16.72 -9.24
C LYS A 242 -1.09 17.49 -9.11
N THR A 243 -0.39 17.30 -8.00
CA THR A 243 0.95 17.84 -7.73
C THR A 243 1.93 16.69 -7.52
N SER A 244 3.23 16.99 -7.45
CA SER A 244 4.26 16.00 -7.09
C SER A 244 4.07 15.38 -5.69
N GLU A 245 3.29 16.04 -4.83
CA GLU A 245 2.96 15.61 -3.46
C GLU A 245 1.54 15.01 -3.36
N GLY A 246 0.89 14.66 -4.48
CA GLY A 246 -0.48 14.16 -4.53
C GLY A 246 -1.52 15.21 -4.97
N TYR A 247 -2.79 14.95 -4.70
CA TYR A 247 -3.87 15.86 -5.05
C TYR A 247 -4.03 16.98 -4.01
N LYS A 248 -3.98 18.25 -4.45
CA LYS A 248 -4.31 19.41 -3.61
C LYS A 248 -5.61 20.06 -4.06
N THR A 249 -6.46 20.43 -3.10
CA THR A 249 -7.71 21.16 -3.36
C THR A 249 -7.46 22.66 -3.27
N ILE A 250 -7.84 23.41 -4.31
CA ILE A 250 -7.71 24.86 -4.36
C ILE A 250 -9.10 25.47 -4.44
N ILE A 251 -9.28 26.57 -3.72
CA ILE A 251 -10.51 27.40 -3.76
C ILE A 251 -10.34 28.40 -4.91
N THR A 252 -11.32 28.44 -5.81
CA THR A 252 -11.37 29.43 -6.89
C THR A 252 -12.60 30.29 -6.69
N ASP A 253 -12.44 31.61 -6.80
CA ASP A 253 -13.57 32.51 -6.89
C ASP A 253 -14.32 32.26 -8.22
N LYS A 254 -15.64 32.49 -8.18
CA LYS A 254 -16.51 32.32 -9.35
C LYS A 254 -16.13 33.26 -10.46
#